data_120e3f21995d9f9fb413e4fe7609b68f
#
_entry.id   120e3f21995d9f9fb413e4fe7609b68f
#
_cell.length_a   1.000
_cell.length_b   1.000
_cell.length_c   1.000
_cell.angle_alpha   90.00
_cell.angle_beta   90.00
_cell.angle_gamma   90.00
#
_symmetry.space_group_name_H-M   'P 1'
#
loop_
_entity.id
_entity.type
_entity.pdbx_description
1 polymer ?
#
loop_
_entity_poly.entity_id
_entity_poly.type
_entity_poly.pdbx_seq_one_letter_code
_entity_poly.pdbx_strand_id
1 'polypeptide(L)'
;RVLPNPTEYRYPEWWPHQWGAKYRIVSPVFEMDGKFASIHCRSIAPKNDKSPKTRWPSGYEASGLLMANENAIHMMRGNVIPDTHGFLICEGITDFMRACEQAHRESIPLAIVAGTSGSFKAISKIKIPNQTKIFIGTDTDEQGDEYAALICDQLPEHMTYRLPLEV
;
A
#
# COMPACT_ATOMS: atom_id res chain seq x y z
N ARG A 1 -0.38 1.20 -11.49
CA ARG A 1 -0.21 1.34 -12.95
C ARG A 1 0.92 2.30 -13.28
N VAL A 2 1.65 2.03 -14.36
CA VAL A 2 2.57 3.00 -14.97
C VAL A 2 1.79 3.75 -16.05
N LEU A 3 1.73 5.07 -15.93
CA LEU A 3 1.06 5.91 -16.93
C LEU A 3 1.93 6.02 -18.20
N PRO A 4 1.33 6.17 -19.39
CA PRO A 4 2.06 6.41 -20.64
C PRO A 4 2.84 7.72 -20.58
N ASN A 5 3.77 7.92 -21.51
CA ASN A 5 4.52 9.16 -21.62
C ASN A 5 3.58 10.32 -22.03
N PRO A 6 3.71 11.53 -21.45
CA PRO A 6 2.91 12.70 -21.85
C PRO A 6 2.98 13.06 -23.33
N THR A 7 4.04 12.67 -24.05
CA THR A 7 4.15 12.84 -25.50
C THR A 7 3.23 11.90 -26.28
N GLU A 8 2.79 10.80 -25.66
CA GLU A 8 1.97 9.75 -26.27
C GLU A 8 0.53 9.77 -25.79
N TYR A 9 0.25 10.47 -24.71
CA TYR A 9 -1.06 10.47 -24.06
C TYR A 9 -1.41 11.83 -23.46
N ARG A 10 -2.60 12.33 -23.73
CA ARG A 10 -3.13 13.54 -23.11
C ARG A 10 -3.74 13.18 -21.75
N TYR A 11 -3.11 13.66 -20.68
CA TYR A 11 -3.65 13.51 -19.33
C TYR A 11 -4.92 14.37 -19.13
N PRO A 12 -5.80 13.99 -18.19
CA PRO A 12 -6.93 14.82 -17.80
C PRO A 12 -6.49 16.22 -17.36
N GLU A 13 -7.33 17.22 -17.55
CA GLU A 13 -7.01 18.63 -17.21
C GLU A 13 -6.67 18.84 -15.74
N TRP A 14 -7.26 18.05 -14.84
CA TRP A 14 -6.97 18.09 -13.40
C TRP A 14 -5.61 17.49 -13.02
N TRP A 15 -4.96 16.77 -13.95
CA TRP A 15 -3.62 16.20 -13.72
C TRP A 15 -2.57 17.29 -13.88
N PRO A 16 -1.71 17.54 -12.86
CA PRO A 16 -0.67 18.56 -12.99
C PRO A 16 0.29 18.20 -14.13
N HIS A 17 0.37 19.02 -15.16
CA HIS A 17 1.19 18.77 -16.36
C HIS A 17 2.63 18.42 -16.03
N GLN A 18 3.20 19.09 -15.02
CA GLN A 18 4.56 18.84 -14.55
C GLN A 18 4.78 17.45 -13.94
N TRP A 19 3.72 16.71 -13.59
CA TRP A 19 3.81 15.38 -13.03
C TRP A 19 3.92 14.30 -14.09
N GLY A 20 3.33 14.50 -15.25
CA GLY A 20 3.21 13.49 -16.30
C GLY A 20 4.54 12.91 -16.78
N ALA A 21 5.64 13.69 -16.75
CA ALA A 21 6.95 13.20 -17.14
C ALA A 21 7.66 12.39 -16.04
N LYS A 22 7.40 12.68 -14.76
CA LYS A 22 8.15 12.13 -13.63
C LYS A 22 7.36 11.14 -12.78
N TYR A 23 6.08 11.44 -12.49
CA TYR A 23 5.28 10.69 -11.51
C TYR A 23 4.31 9.73 -12.20
N ARG A 24 4.87 8.74 -12.88
CA ARG A 24 4.12 7.82 -13.75
C ARG A 24 3.64 6.53 -13.09
N ILE A 25 4.19 6.20 -11.93
CA ILE A 25 3.67 5.08 -11.13
C ILE A 25 2.54 5.62 -10.28
N VAL A 26 1.32 5.18 -10.55
CA VAL A 26 0.11 5.63 -9.87
C VAL A 26 -0.57 4.45 -9.19
N SER A 27 -0.82 4.61 -7.90
CA SER A 27 -1.54 3.63 -7.08
C SER A 27 -2.77 4.28 -6.46
N PRO A 28 -3.95 3.65 -6.53
CA PRO A 28 -5.09 4.10 -5.75
C PRO A 28 -4.79 3.92 -4.26
N VAL A 29 -5.35 4.81 -3.45
CA VAL A 29 -5.29 4.71 -2.00
C VAL A 29 -6.70 4.78 -1.41
N PHE A 30 -6.87 4.10 -0.29
CA PHE A 30 -8.16 3.81 0.31
C PHE A 30 -8.15 4.23 1.78
N GLU A 31 -9.32 4.59 2.28
CA GLU A 31 -9.60 4.68 3.71
C GLU A 31 -9.58 3.28 4.35
N MET A 32 -9.55 3.21 5.67
CA MET A 32 -9.49 1.94 6.41
C MET A 32 -10.75 1.05 6.22
N ASP A 33 -11.83 1.59 5.69
CA ASP A 33 -13.06 0.86 5.32
C ASP A 33 -13.09 0.39 3.86
N GLY A 34 -12.00 0.58 3.12
CA GLY A 34 -11.89 0.20 1.72
C GLY A 34 -12.57 1.14 0.72
N LYS A 35 -12.97 2.34 1.16
CA LYS A 35 -13.42 3.38 0.22
C LYS A 35 -12.24 4.01 -0.49
N PHE A 36 -12.39 4.22 -1.79
CA PHE A 36 -11.41 4.99 -2.56
C PHE A 36 -11.33 6.43 -2.04
N ALA A 37 -10.13 6.86 -1.69
CA ALA A 37 -9.87 8.20 -1.17
C ALA A 37 -9.14 9.08 -2.19
N SER A 38 -8.05 8.60 -2.76
CA SER A 38 -7.18 9.39 -3.62
C SER A 38 -6.23 8.50 -4.42
N ILE A 39 -5.23 9.12 -5.03
CA ILE A 39 -4.12 8.44 -5.70
C ILE A 39 -2.78 8.85 -5.09
N HIS A 40 -1.87 7.90 -5.02
CA HIS A 40 -0.47 8.12 -4.69
C HIS A 40 0.36 8.01 -5.97
N CYS A 41 1.21 9.00 -6.22
CA CYS A 41 2.05 9.05 -7.42
C CYS A 41 3.53 8.95 -7.02
N ARG A 42 4.25 7.99 -7.61
CA ARG A 42 5.69 7.80 -7.38
C ARG A 42 6.49 8.20 -8.62
N SER A 43 7.60 8.88 -8.37
CA SER A 43 8.56 9.29 -9.40
C SER A 43 9.29 8.08 -10.00
N ILE A 44 9.47 8.11 -11.31
CA ILE A 44 10.37 7.22 -12.05
C ILE A 44 11.72 7.90 -12.35
N ALA A 45 11.93 9.12 -11.85
CA ALA A 45 13.18 9.86 -12.07
C ALA A 45 14.39 9.14 -11.44
N PRO A 46 15.61 9.34 -11.99
CA PRO A 46 16.83 8.79 -11.42
C PRO A 46 17.06 9.21 -9.96
N LYS A 47 17.82 8.41 -9.20
CA LYS A 47 18.11 8.67 -7.77
C LYS A 47 18.77 10.03 -7.48
N ASN A 48 19.46 10.63 -8.46
CA ASN A 48 20.10 11.94 -8.36
C ASN A 48 19.15 13.12 -8.61
N ASP A 49 17.92 12.87 -9.02
CA ASP A 49 16.90 13.92 -9.16
C ASP A 49 16.48 14.43 -7.76
N LYS A 50 16.55 15.75 -7.57
CA LYS A 50 16.19 16.41 -6.29
C LYS A 50 14.67 16.53 -6.07
N SER A 51 13.85 16.08 -7.03
CA SER A 51 12.40 16.10 -6.89
C SER A 51 11.95 15.12 -5.78
N PRO A 52 10.86 15.41 -5.07
CA PRO A 52 10.27 14.46 -4.12
C PRO A 52 10.02 13.10 -4.77
N LYS A 53 10.28 12.01 -4.04
CA LYS A 53 10.03 10.64 -4.54
C LYS A 53 8.56 10.38 -4.81
N THR A 54 7.69 11.04 -4.08
CA THR A 54 6.23 10.83 -4.13
C THR A 54 5.48 12.14 -4.20
N ARG A 55 4.28 12.11 -4.75
CA ARG A 55 3.34 13.23 -4.83
C ARG A 55 1.91 12.76 -4.58
N TRP A 56 1.11 13.70 -4.10
CA TRP A 56 -0.31 13.57 -3.85
C TRP A 56 -1.06 14.67 -4.58
N PRO A 57 -2.29 14.44 -5.03
CA PRO A 57 -3.15 15.53 -5.50
C PRO A 57 -3.30 16.60 -4.42
N SER A 58 -3.43 17.84 -4.85
CA SER A 58 -3.66 18.97 -3.92
C SER A 58 -4.92 18.77 -3.09
N GLY A 59 -4.83 19.07 -1.79
CA GLY A 59 -5.98 18.98 -0.87
C GLY A 59 -6.19 17.58 -0.25
N TYR A 60 -5.30 16.61 -0.52
CA TYR A 60 -5.35 15.29 0.11
C TYR A 60 -4.19 15.09 1.06
N GLU A 61 -4.50 14.63 2.27
CA GLU A 61 -3.49 14.20 3.23
C GLU A 61 -3.13 12.72 3.00
N ALA A 62 -1.83 12.41 3.14
CA ALA A 62 -1.35 11.03 2.99
C ALA A 62 -1.62 10.17 4.22
N SER A 63 -1.81 10.81 5.39
CA SER A 63 -1.93 10.13 6.67
C SER A 63 -3.24 9.34 6.77
N GLY A 64 -3.16 8.11 7.27
CA GLY A 64 -4.34 7.28 7.50
C GLY A 64 -4.90 6.60 6.24
N LEU A 65 -4.18 6.63 5.11
CA LEU A 65 -4.58 5.94 3.89
C LEU A 65 -3.71 4.70 3.63
N LEU A 66 -4.26 3.75 2.90
CA LEU A 66 -3.58 2.51 2.52
C LEU A 66 -3.63 2.29 1.01
N MET A 67 -2.56 1.76 0.45
CA MET A 67 -2.64 1.01 -0.80
C MET A 67 -3.21 -0.37 -0.48
N ALA A 68 -4.06 -0.90 -1.34
CA ALA A 68 -4.68 -2.21 -1.12
C ALA A 68 -4.89 -2.93 -2.46
N ASN A 69 -4.69 -4.25 -2.47
CA ASN A 69 -5.12 -5.08 -3.57
C ASN A 69 -6.62 -5.42 -3.46
N GLU A 70 -7.18 -6.07 -4.44
CA GLU A 70 -8.61 -6.39 -4.51
C GLU A 70 -9.07 -7.20 -3.28
N ASN A 71 -8.31 -8.23 -2.89
CA ASN A 71 -8.61 -9.04 -1.72
C ASN A 71 -8.63 -8.22 -0.43
N ALA A 72 -7.65 -7.33 -0.25
CA ALA A 72 -7.61 -6.46 0.91
C ALA A 72 -8.81 -5.49 0.93
N ILE A 73 -9.19 -4.91 -0.21
CA ILE A 73 -10.36 -4.03 -0.30
C ILE A 73 -11.64 -4.79 0.10
N HIS A 74 -11.79 -6.03 -0.36
CA HIS A 74 -12.93 -6.86 0.04
C HIS A 74 -12.95 -7.12 1.55
N MET A 75 -11.82 -7.47 2.15
CA MET A 75 -11.72 -7.65 3.61
C MET A 75 -12.00 -6.36 4.37
N MET A 76 -11.43 -5.24 3.96
CA MET A 76 -11.65 -3.92 4.59
C MET A 76 -13.13 -3.52 4.62
N ARG A 77 -13.92 -4.03 3.66
CA ARG A 77 -15.39 -3.87 3.61
C ARG A 77 -16.15 -4.90 4.44
N GLY A 78 -15.44 -5.76 5.18
CA GLY A 78 -16.02 -6.79 6.02
C GLY A 78 -16.44 -8.06 5.29
N ASN A 79 -16.00 -8.26 4.05
CA ASN A 79 -16.26 -9.49 3.30
C ASN A 79 -15.22 -10.55 3.65
N VAL A 80 -15.68 -11.79 3.80
CA VAL A 80 -14.80 -12.95 3.92
C VAL A 80 -14.35 -13.37 2.53
N ILE A 81 -13.05 -13.60 2.36
CA ILE A 81 -12.48 -14.12 1.12
C ILE A 81 -12.23 -15.61 1.33
N PRO A 82 -12.91 -16.48 0.59
CA PRO A 82 -12.64 -17.92 0.64
C PRO A 82 -11.16 -18.19 0.32
N ASP A 83 -10.59 -19.17 1.02
CA ASP A 83 -9.23 -19.67 0.78
C ASP A 83 -8.10 -18.65 0.91
N THR A 84 -8.36 -17.48 1.52
CA THR A 84 -7.28 -16.52 1.72
C THR A 84 -6.22 -17.06 2.68
N HIS A 85 -4.94 -16.90 2.30
CA HIS A 85 -3.82 -17.33 3.14
C HIS A 85 -3.54 -16.37 4.29
N GLY A 86 -4.06 -15.14 4.23
CA GLY A 86 -3.92 -14.15 5.29
C GLY A 86 -3.92 -12.72 4.78
N PHE A 87 -3.45 -11.82 5.64
CA PHE A 87 -3.39 -10.38 5.41
C PHE A 87 -1.95 -9.91 5.56
N LEU A 88 -1.34 -9.44 4.47
CA LEU A 88 0.03 -8.92 4.45
C LEU A 88 0.02 -7.40 4.54
N ILE A 89 0.79 -6.87 5.47
CA ILE A 89 1.00 -5.44 5.68
C ILE A 89 2.44 -5.12 5.28
N CYS A 90 2.62 -4.39 4.18
CA CYS A 90 3.92 -3.93 3.68
C CYS A 90 4.22 -2.52 4.18
N GLU A 91 5.49 -2.17 4.34
CA GLU A 91 5.90 -0.83 4.74
C GLU A 91 5.66 0.19 3.62
N GLY A 92 6.01 -0.14 2.39
CA GLY A 92 6.02 0.81 1.29
C GLY A 92 5.43 0.29 -0.02
N ILE A 93 5.27 1.23 -0.97
CA ILE A 93 4.69 0.94 -2.29
C ILE A 93 5.50 -0.11 -3.08
N THR A 94 6.82 -0.12 -2.93
CA THR A 94 7.70 -1.04 -3.68
C THR A 94 7.44 -2.48 -3.28
N ASP A 95 7.34 -2.70 -1.98
CA ASP A 95 7.12 -4.03 -1.40
C ASP A 95 5.69 -4.49 -1.65
N PHE A 96 4.73 -3.57 -1.54
CA PHE A 96 3.36 -3.81 -1.95
C PHE A 96 3.26 -4.28 -3.40
N MET A 97 3.94 -3.60 -4.33
CA MET A 97 3.89 -3.97 -5.75
C MET A 97 4.54 -5.33 -6.01
N ARG A 98 5.70 -5.60 -5.37
CA ARG A 98 6.38 -6.90 -5.46
C ARG A 98 5.53 -8.02 -4.89
N ALA A 99 4.95 -7.80 -3.70
CA ALA A 99 4.08 -8.79 -3.05
C ALA A 99 2.82 -9.08 -3.89
N CYS A 100 2.18 -8.06 -4.46
CA CYS A 100 1.04 -8.25 -5.35
C CYS A 100 1.42 -9.03 -6.62
N GLU A 101 2.57 -8.71 -7.23
CA GLU A 101 3.06 -9.42 -8.41
C GLU A 101 3.35 -10.90 -8.09
N GLN A 102 4.04 -11.15 -6.98
CA GLN A 102 4.38 -12.51 -6.56
C GLN A 102 3.13 -13.33 -6.23
N ALA A 103 2.21 -12.77 -5.45
CA ALA A 103 0.95 -13.42 -5.12
C ALA A 103 0.13 -13.75 -6.38
N HIS A 104 0.09 -12.84 -7.36
CA HIS A 104 -0.56 -13.08 -8.64
C HIS A 104 0.11 -14.20 -9.45
N ARG A 105 1.44 -14.16 -9.56
CA ARG A 105 2.24 -15.16 -10.31
C ARG A 105 2.07 -16.56 -9.75
N GLU A 106 2.02 -16.68 -8.43
CA GLU A 106 1.90 -17.96 -7.72
C GLU A 106 0.45 -18.37 -7.42
N SER A 107 -0.52 -17.55 -7.85
CA SER A 107 -1.95 -17.75 -7.58
C SER A 107 -2.26 -17.89 -6.08
N ILE A 108 -1.56 -17.13 -5.25
CA ILE A 108 -1.78 -17.10 -3.79
C ILE A 108 -2.87 -16.06 -3.48
N PRO A 109 -4.03 -16.46 -2.92
CA PRO A 109 -5.09 -15.53 -2.55
C PRO A 109 -4.74 -14.79 -1.24
N LEU A 110 -3.88 -13.78 -1.34
CA LEU A 110 -3.40 -12.98 -0.22
C LEU A 110 -4.03 -11.59 -0.27
N ALA A 111 -4.55 -11.11 0.85
CA ALA A 111 -4.93 -9.72 1.02
C ALA A 111 -3.67 -8.90 1.35
N ILE A 112 -3.37 -7.86 0.58
CA ILE A 112 -2.13 -7.11 0.70
C ILE A 112 -2.44 -5.62 0.82
N VAL A 113 -1.86 -4.98 1.82
CA VAL A 113 -1.90 -3.52 2.00
C VAL A 113 -0.50 -2.95 2.19
N ALA A 114 -0.34 -1.66 1.92
CA ALA A 114 0.82 -0.91 2.37
C ALA A 114 0.41 0.42 2.98
N GLY A 115 1.09 0.79 4.04
CA GLY A 115 0.89 2.08 4.68
C GLY A 115 1.39 3.24 3.84
N THR A 116 0.72 4.37 3.94
CA THR A 116 1.24 5.66 3.50
C THR A 116 1.57 6.48 4.75
N SER A 117 2.66 7.21 4.78
CA SER A 117 3.02 8.21 5.82
C SER A 117 2.33 8.04 7.20
N GLY A 118 2.79 7.09 8.01
CA GLY A 118 2.29 6.91 9.39
C GLY A 118 0.92 6.24 9.51
N SER A 119 0.39 5.64 8.47
CA SER A 119 -0.95 5.02 8.44
C SER A 119 -1.11 3.83 9.38
N PHE A 120 -0.03 3.22 9.83
CA PHE A 120 -0.08 2.06 10.75
C PHE A 120 -0.74 2.37 12.09
N LYS A 121 -0.75 3.63 12.54
CA LYS A 121 -1.46 4.06 13.77
C LYS A 121 -2.99 3.85 13.70
N ALA A 122 -3.53 3.64 12.52
CA ALA A 122 -4.96 3.45 12.31
C ALA A 122 -5.32 2.04 11.80
N ILE A 123 -4.36 1.11 11.77
CA ILE A 123 -4.56 -0.23 11.20
C ILE A 123 -5.64 -1.02 11.93
N SER A 124 -5.84 -0.78 13.24
CA SER A 124 -6.92 -1.37 14.04
C SER A 124 -8.34 -1.03 13.57
N LYS A 125 -8.48 -0.01 12.72
CA LYS A 125 -9.78 0.36 12.13
C LYS A 125 -10.19 -0.55 10.97
N ILE A 126 -9.27 -1.37 10.46
CA ILE A 126 -9.58 -2.33 9.41
C ILE A 126 -10.38 -3.47 10.01
N LYS A 127 -11.49 -3.82 9.38
CA LYS A 127 -12.29 -4.98 9.75
C LYS A 127 -11.67 -6.25 9.18
N ILE A 128 -10.68 -6.79 9.85
CA ILE A 128 -10.07 -8.06 9.47
C ILE A 128 -10.88 -9.19 10.12
N PRO A 129 -11.30 -10.21 9.37
CA PRO A 129 -12.02 -11.35 9.95
C PRO A 129 -11.18 -12.06 11.02
N ASN A 130 -11.84 -12.51 12.11
CA ASN A 130 -11.17 -13.26 13.17
C ASN A 130 -10.45 -14.49 12.59
N GLN A 131 -9.34 -14.88 13.23
CA GLN A 131 -8.47 -15.99 12.81
C GLN A 131 -7.67 -15.74 11.50
N THR A 132 -7.80 -14.58 10.86
CA THR A 132 -6.91 -14.23 9.75
C THR A 132 -5.48 -14.09 10.26
N LYS A 133 -4.53 -14.79 9.62
CA LYS A 133 -3.11 -14.63 9.90
C LYS A 133 -2.64 -13.28 9.37
N ILE A 134 -1.90 -12.55 10.17
CA ILE A 134 -1.32 -11.26 9.78
C ILE A 134 0.17 -11.47 9.50
N PHE A 135 0.60 -11.11 8.31
CA PHE A 135 2.00 -11.08 7.92
C PHE A 135 2.47 -9.64 7.89
N ILE A 136 3.61 -9.36 8.53
CA ILE A 136 4.20 -8.02 8.63
C ILE A 136 5.48 -8.02 7.81
N GLY A 137 5.47 -7.29 6.71
CA GLY A 137 6.59 -7.09 5.80
C GLY A 137 7.12 -5.66 5.92
N THR A 138 7.82 -5.37 7.01
CA THR A 138 8.55 -4.12 7.24
C THR A 138 10.04 -4.34 7.07
N ASP A 139 10.78 -3.28 6.74
CA ASP A 139 12.23 -3.32 6.61
C ASP A 139 12.90 -3.84 7.91
N THR A 140 14.12 -4.38 7.80
CA THR A 140 14.88 -4.94 8.94
C THR A 140 15.75 -3.89 9.64
N ASP A 141 15.32 -2.63 9.60
CA ASP A 141 15.95 -1.52 10.31
C ASP A 141 15.13 -1.12 11.56
N GLU A 142 15.64 -0.16 12.32
CA GLU A 142 15.01 0.33 13.56
C GLU A 142 13.58 0.85 13.32
N GLN A 143 13.35 1.55 12.21
CA GLN A 143 12.04 2.08 11.84
C GLN A 143 11.06 0.95 11.50
N GLY A 144 11.51 -0.07 10.77
CA GLY A 144 10.70 -1.24 10.46
C GLY A 144 10.36 -2.07 11.70
N ASP A 145 11.27 -2.12 12.70
CA ASP A 145 11.00 -2.74 14.01
C ASP A 145 9.90 -1.98 14.78
N GLU A 146 9.97 -0.64 14.80
CA GLU A 146 8.94 0.20 15.41
C GLU A 146 7.58 0.01 14.73
N TYR A 147 7.54 -0.06 13.40
CA TYR A 147 6.30 -0.30 12.67
C TYR A 147 5.75 -1.70 12.93
N ALA A 148 6.59 -2.72 12.99
CA ALA A 148 6.16 -4.08 13.30
C ALA A 148 5.54 -4.15 14.70
N ALA A 149 6.18 -3.56 15.70
CA ALA A 149 5.65 -3.49 17.07
C ALA A 149 4.31 -2.75 17.11
N LEU A 150 4.22 -1.59 16.44
CA LEU A 150 2.99 -0.81 16.37
C LEU A 150 1.83 -1.60 15.73
N ILE A 151 2.10 -2.37 14.66
CA ILE A 151 1.09 -3.20 14.00
C ILE A 151 0.62 -4.32 14.95
N CYS A 152 1.53 -4.99 15.65
CA CYS A 152 1.19 -6.01 16.65
C CYS A 152 0.28 -5.45 17.75
N ASP A 153 0.62 -4.28 18.29
CA ASP A 153 -0.16 -3.61 19.33
C ASP A 153 -1.56 -3.22 18.87
N GLN A 154 -1.71 -2.89 17.59
CA GLN A 154 -2.99 -2.50 16.99
C GLN A 154 -3.89 -3.71 16.65
N LEU A 155 -3.35 -4.91 16.55
CA LEU A 155 -4.04 -6.14 16.13
C LEU A 155 -3.86 -7.30 17.14
N PRO A 156 -4.10 -7.08 18.45
CA PRO A 156 -3.80 -8.07 19.50
C PRO A 156 -4.62 -9.36 19.39
N GLU A 157 -5.76 -9.31 18.71
CA GLU A 157 -6.66 -10.47 18.52
C GLU A 157 -6.18 -11.42 17.42
N HIS A 158 -5.13 -11.05 16.68
CA HIS A 158 -4.64 -11.80 15.53
C HIS A 158 -3.28 -12.43 15.77
N MET A 159 -3.05 -13.61 15.16
CA MET A 159 -1.71 -14.18 15.08
C MET A 159 -0.87 -13.39 14.06
N THR A 160 0.19 -12.76 14.53
CA THR A 160 1.10 -11.96 13.71
C THR A 160 2.41 -12.69 13.44
N TYR A 161 2.90 -12.59 12.21
CA TYR A 161 4.17 -13.16 11.76
C TYR A 161 4.97 -12.09 11.05
N ARG A 162 6.15 -11.78 11.54
CA ARG A 162 7.07 -10.91 10.80
C ARG A 162 7.80 -11.70 9.73
N LEU A 163 7.74 -11.19 8.50
CA LEU A 163 8.49 -11.76 7.38
C LEU A 163 9.85 -11.05 7.29
N PRO A 164 10.97 -11.79 7.25
CA PRO A 164 12.26 -11.17 6.93
C PRO A 164 12.22 -10.74 5.46
N LEU A 165 12.21 -9.45 5.20
CA LEU A 165 12.43 -8.93 3.87
C LEU A 165 13.95 -8.86 3.66
N GLU A 166 14.50 -9.78 2.89
CA GLU A 166 15.86 -9.65 2.40
C GLU A 166 15.89 -8.55 1.34
N VAL A 167 16.66 -7.51 1.59
CA VAL A 167 16.84 -6.34 0.71
C VAL A 167 17.80 -6.68 -0.43
#